data_15f5955d8628fa6bad4f5557de9e8b50
#
_entry.id   15f5955d8628fa6bad4f5557de9e8b50
#
_cell.length_a   1.000
_cell.length_b   1.000
_cell.length_c   1.000
_cell.angle_alpha   90.00
_cell.angle_beta   90.00
_cell.angle_gamma   90.00
#
_symmetry.space_group_name_H-M   'P 1'
#
loop_
_entity.id
_entity.type
_entity.pdbx_description
1 polymer ?
#
loop_
_entity_poly.entity_id
_entity_poly.type
_entity_poly.pdbx_seq_one_letter_code
_entity_poly.pdbx_strand_id
1 'polypeptide(L)'
;MNIGINGFGRIGKTIFIQLLENKLVNIKAINIPGFDINNIKIYLENDSIHNYNKSWNITINEDNSFNVNEKKIYVLNNRDASLLNWGQYNINYVIDSTGAFLTTDSANKHNVDYVIMCSPPKDNTPQFIYNVNHENYNGERIISNASCTTNCIAPVLKCILENNEIENASFTTIHATTASQNVSDT
;
A
#
# COMPACT_ATOMS: atom_id res chain seq x y z
N MET A 1 -15.81 4.73 3.09
CA MET A 1 -14.95 4.48 1.91
C MET A 1 -14.53 3.04 1.90
N ASN A 2 -14.78 2.31 0.79
CA ASN A 2 -14.41 0.89 0.65
C ASN A 2 -13.11 0.77 -0.12
N ILE A 3 -12.16 0.01 0.41
CA ILE A 3 -10.84 -0.15 -0.20
C ILE A 3 -10.46 -1.61 -0.41
N GLY A 4 -9.66 -1.84 -1.44
CA GLY A 4 -8.90 -3.05 -1.67
C GLY A 4 -7.40 -2.80 -1.50
N ILE A 5 -6.66 -3.81 -1.07
CA ILE A 5 -5.20 -3.75 -1.00
C ILE A 5 -4.65 -4.80 -1.96
N ASN A 6 -3.90 -4.36 -2.96
CA ASN A 6 -3.19 -5.24 -3.87
C ASN A 6 -1.74 -5.41 -3.41
N GLY A 7 -1.35 -6.65 -3.12
CA GLY A 7 -0.10 -6.95 -2.47
C GLY A 7 -0.20 -6.89 -0.94
N PHE A 8 0.27 -7.93 -0.28
CA PHE A 8 0.19 -8.05 1.18
C PHE A 8 1.55 -8.40 1.79
N GLY A 9 2.60 -7.80 1.20
CA GLY A 9 3.95 -7.80 1.76
C GLY A 9 4.06 -6.89 2.98
N ARG A 10 5.26 -6.48 3.35
CA ARG A 10 5.49 -5.58 4.51
C ARG A 10 4.63 -4.31 4.46
N ILE A 11 4.61 -3.63 3.33
CA ILE A 11 3.87 -2.36 3.18
C ILE A 11 2.37 -2.61 3.24
N GLY A 12 1.83 -3.54 2.43
CA GLY A 12 0.40 -3.83 2.41
C GLY A 12 -0.14 -4.31 3.75
N LYS A 13 0.61 -5.16 4.45
CA LYS A 13 0.28 -5.60 5.81
C LYS A 13 0.24 -4.43 6.80
N THR A 14 1.24 -3.54 6.77
CA THR A 14 1.29 -2.37 7.66
C THR A 14 0.11 -1.44 7.41
N ILE A 15 -0.21 -1.16 6.14
CA ILE A 15 -1.37 -0.35 5.75
C ILE A 15 -2.67 -1.00 6.24
N PHE A 16 -2.82 -2.31 6.02
CA PHE A 16 -3.99 -3.06 6.49
C PHE A 16 -4.20 -2.89 8.00
N ILE A 17 -3.15 -3.10 8.79
CA ILE A 17 -3.20 -3.01 10.25
C ILE A 17 -3.60 -1.60 10.71
N GLN A 18 -3.03 -0.56 10.12
CA GLN A 18 -3.36 0.83 10.47
C GLN A 18 -4.80 1.19 10.08
N LEU A 19 -5.25 0.75 8.90
CA LEU A 19 -6.59 1.05 8.42
C LEU A 19 -7.68 0.19 9.06
N LEU A 20 -7.32 -0.95 9.64
CA LEU A 20 -8.29 -1.82 10.32
C LEU A 20 -8.99 -1.10 11.48
N GLU A 21 -8.31 -0.19 12.16
CA GLU A 21 -8.86 0.60 13.26
C GLU A 21 -9.51 1.91 12.81
N ASN A 22 -9.33 2.28 11.55
CA ASN A 22 -9.90 3.51 11.02
C ASN A 22 -11.42 3.34 10.81
N LYS A 23 -12.20 4.29 11.33
CA LYS A 23 -13.67 4.25 11.23
C LYS A 23 -14.20 4.78 9.89
N LEU A 24 -13.41 5.53 9.14
CA LEU A 24 -13.79 6.12 7.86
C LEU A 24 -13.53 5.18 6.68
N VAL A 25 -12.71 4.14 6.91
CA VAL A 25 -12.23 3.23 5.87
C VAL A 25 -12.68 1.80 6.18
N ASN A 26 -13.22 1.14 5.17
CA ASN A 26 -13.58 -0.26 5.19
C ASN A 26 -12.69 -1.04 4.23
N ILE A 27 -11.79 -1.85 4.75
CA ILE A 27 -11.05 -2.81 3.93
C ILE A 27 -12.02 -3.95 3.57
N LYS A 28 -12.26 -4.18 2.29
CA LYS A 28 -13.17 -5.22 1.79
C LYS A 28 -12.46 -6.43 1.26
N ALA A 29 -11.33 -6.23 0.60
CA ALA A 29 -10.55 -7.34 0.06
C ALA A 29 -9.05 -7.03 0.07
N ILE A 30 -8.26 -8.10 0.11
CA ILE A 30 -6.82 -8.08 -0.12
C ILE A 30 -6.51 -9.07 -1.24
N ASN A 31 -5.54 -8.74 -2.09
CA ASN A 31 -5.06 -9.64 -3.11
C ASN A 31 -3.65 -10.14 -2.77
N ILE A 32 -3.51 -11.46 -2.64
CA ILE A 32 -2.25 -12.11 -2.26
C ILE A 32 -2.06 -13.35 -3.15
N PRO A 33 -1.48 -13.20 -4.33
CA PRO A 33 -1.28 -14.34 -5.24
C PRO A 33 -0.41 -15.44 -4.62
N GLY A 34 -0.93 -16.68 -4.64
CA GLY A 34 -0.22 -17.86 -4.13
C GLY A 34 -0.26 -18.03 -2.61
N PHE A 35 -1.07 -17.26 -1.90
CA PHE A 35 -1.18 -17.36 -0.44
C PHE A 35 -2.26 -18.35 -0.01
N ASP A 36 -1.95 -19.20 0.96
CA ASP A 36 -2.92 -20.04 1.64
C ASP A 36 -3.59 -19.26 2.78
N ILE A 37 -4.90 -19.04 2.68
CA ILE A 37 -5.68 -18.30 3.68
C ILE A 37 -5.59 -18.91 5.07
N ASN A 38 -5.33 -20.19 5.20
CA ASN A 38 -5.17 -20.86 6.50
C ASN A 38 -4.00 -20.29 7.31
N ASN A 39 -3.05 -19.66 6.66
CA ASN A 39 -1.91 -19.02 7.30
C ASN A 39 -2.19 -17.55 7.70
N ILE A 40 -3.38 -17.00 7.41
CA ILE A 40 -3.63 -15.56 7.63
C ILE A 40 -3.49 -15.13 9.07
N LYS A 41 -3.90 -15.98 10.01
CA LYS A 41 -3.78 -15.72 11.44
C LYS A 41 -2.32 -15.58 11.85
N ILE A 42 -1.50 -16.58 11.52
CA ILE A 42 -0.06 -16.58 11.81
C ILE A 42 0.61 -15.37 11.15
N TYR A 43 0.22 -15.07 9.92
CA TYR A 43 0.80 -13.96 9.15
C TYR A 43 0.47 -12.59 9.75
N LEU A 44 -0.74 -12.40 10.28
CA LEU A 44 -1.14 -11.13 10.92
C LEU A 44 -0.59 -10.99 12.34
N GLU A 45 -0.58 -12.06 13.12
CA GLU A 45 -0.13 -12.03 14.52
C GLU A 45 1.40 -11.94 14.65
N ASN A 46 2.14 -12.42 13.65
CA ASN A 46 3.61 -12.42 13.69
C ASN A 46 4.18 -11.35 12.76
N ASP A 47 4.83 -10.37 13.35
CA ASP A 47 5.56 -9.34 12.63
C ASP A 47 6.98 -9.24 13.19
N SER A 48 7.98 -9.39 12.31
CA SER A 48 9.39 -9.39 12.71
C SER A 48 9.95 -7.99 13.03
N ILE A 49 9.19 -6.94 12.72
CA ILE A 49 9.68 -5.55 12.79
C ILE A 49 8.84 -4.72 13.77
N HIS A 50 7.51 -4.75 13.64
CA HIS A 50 6.63 -3.82 14.34
C HIS A 50 6.05 -4.38 15.63
N ASN A 51 6.17 -5.69 15.87
CA ASN A 51 5.70 -6.39 17.06
C ASN A 51 4.29 -5.94 17.51
N TYR A 52 3.34 -5.97 16.57
CA TYR A 52 1.95 -5.60 16.82
C TYR A 52 1.32 -6.59 17.79
N ASN A 53 1.43 -6.31 19.08
CA ASN A 53 0.89 -7.12 20.17
C ASN A 53 -0.63 -6.92 20.26
N LYS A 54 -1.37 -7.31 19.19
CA LYS A 54 -2.82 -7.16 19.13
C LYS A 54 -3.48 -8.53 19.16
N SER A 55 -4.30 -8.76 20.17
CA SER A 55 -5.18 -9.92 20.23
C SER A 55 -6.41 -9.68 19.34
N TRP A 56 -6.30 -10.01 18.05
CA TRP A 56 -7.45 -10.01 17.14
C TRP A 56 -8.18 -11.34 17.20
N ASN A 57 -9.50 -11.30 17.16
CA ASN A 57 -10.29 -12.49 16.89
C ASN A 57 -10.31 -12.71 15.36
N ILE A 58 -9.52 -13.68 14.90
CA ILE A 58 -9.42 -14.02 13.47
C ILE A 58 -10.09 -15.36 13.24
N THR A 59 -11.09 -15.38 12.36
CA THR A 59 -11.80 -16.58 11.93
C THR A 59 -11.78 -16.67 10.41
N ILE A 60 -11.50 -17.87 9.89
CA ILE A 60 -11.45 -18.15 8.44
C ILE A 60 -12.81 -18.70 8.01
N ASN A 61 -13.32 -18.23 6.88
CA ASN A 61 -14.59 -18.62 6.31
C ASN A 61 -14.38 -19.52 5.07
N GLU A 62 -15.41 -20.31 4.71
CA GLU A 62 -15.36 -21.22 3.55
C GLU A 62 -15.35 -20.50 2.18
N ASP A 63 -15.78 -19.23 2.15
CA ASP A 63 -15.88 -18.42 0.92
C ASP A 63 -14.60 -17.63 0.59
N ASN A 64 -13.45 -18.15 0.96
CA ASN A 64 -12.15 -17.52 0.77
C ASN A 64 -12.06 -16.11 1.37
N SER A 65 -12.66 -15.95 2.55
CA SER A 65 -12.60 -14.72 3.35
C SER A 65 -12.22 -15.06 4.79
N PHE A 66 -11.84 -14.03 5.53
CA PHE A 66 -11.63 -14.13 6.97
C PHE A 66 -12.25 -12.93 7.69
N ASN A 67 -12.57 -13.12 8.95
CA ASN A 67 -12.98 -12.01 9.79
C ASN A 67 -11.81 -11.61 10.68
N VAL A 68 -11.59 -10.31 10.84
CA VAL A 68 -10.77 -9.74 11.91
C VAL A 68 -11.70 -8.96 12.80
N ASN A 69 -11.91 -9.48 14.00
CA ASN A 69 -13.01 -9.03 14.86
C ASN A 69 -14.35 -9.15 14.11
N GLU A 70 -15.04 -8.03 13.88
CA GLU A 70 -16.32 -8.01 13.17
C GLU A 70 -16.21 -7.66 11.67
N LYS A 71 -14.99 -7.40 11.15
CA LYS A 71 -14.78 -6.98 9.76
C LYS A 71 -14.47 -8.19 8.89
N LYS A 72 -15.31 -8.45 7.88
CA LYS A 72 -15.11 -9.49 6.88
C LYS A 72 -14.24 -8.97 5.74
N ILE A 73 -13.18 -9.72 5.41
CA ILE A 73 -12.17 -9.40 4.40
C ILE A 73 -12.07 -10.57 3.42
N TYR A 74 -12.25 -10.30 2.13
CA TYR A 74 -12.09 -11.29 1.07
C TYR A 74 -10.63 -11.40 0.65
N VAL A 75 -10.19 -12.62 0.34
CA VAL A 75 -8.85 -12.88 -0.18
C VAL A 75 -8.92 -13.22 -1.65
N LEU A 76 -8.32 -12.36 -2.47
CA LEU A 76 -8.19 -12.56 -3.91
C LEU A 76 -6.82 -13.18 -4.20
N ASN A 77 -6.73 -13.91 -5.31
CA ASN A 77 -5.53 -14.64 -5.68
C ASN A 77 -5.27 -14.52 -7.19
N ASN A 78 -4.90 -13.33 -7.64
CA ASN A 78 -4.55 -13.13 -9.04
C ASN A 78 -3.38 -12.15 -9.19
N ARG A 79 -2.43 -12.47 -10.08
CA ARG A 79 -1.32 -11.60 -10.42
C ARG A 79 -1.70 -10.55 -11.46
N ASP A 80 -2.68 -10.84 -12.29
CA ASP A 80 -3.19 -9.90 -13.29
C ASP A 80 -4.28 -9.02 -12.66
N ALA A 81 -4.00 -7.73 -12.57
CA ALA A 81 -4.94 -6.76 -11.99
C ALA A 81 -6.24 -6.64 -12.78
N SER A 82 -6.23 -6.89 -14.08
CA SER A 82 -7.42 -6.82 -14.93
C SER A 82 -8.44 -7.93 -14.62
N LEU A 83 -8.00 -9.00 -13.98
CA LEU A 83 -8.83 -10.13 -13.55
C LEU A 83 -9.33 -9.98 -12.11
N LEU A 84 -8.93 -8.91 -11.42
CA LEU A 84 -9.40 -8.61 -10.06
C LEU A 84 -10.72 -7.84 -10.14
N ASN A 85 -11.82 -8.54 -9.88
CA ASN A 85 -13.16 -7.93 -9.90
C ASN A 85 -13.42 -7.17 -8.57
N TRP A 86 -12.78 -6.01 -8.41
CA TRP A 86 -12.96 -5.17 -7.23
C TRP A 86 -14.40 -4.67 -7.05
N GLY A 87 -15.12 -4.47 -8.16
CA GLY A 87 -16.52 -4.02 -8.17
C GLY A 87 -17.46 -4.98 -7.46
N GLN A 88 -17.18 -6.30 -7.49
CA GLN A 88 -17.96 -7.32 -6.77
C GLN A 88 -18.01 -7.06 -5.25
N TYR A 89 -17.00 -6.40 -4.72
CA TYR A 89 -16.88 -6.07 -3.29
C TYR A 89 -17.20 -4.61 -2.99
N ASN A 90 -17.76 -3.86 -3.95
CA ASN A 90 -18.02 -2.43 -3.87
C ASN A 90 -16.80 -1.61 -3.50
N ILE A 91 -15.63 -1.98 -4.04
CA ILE A 91 -14.35 -1.30 -3.80
C ILE A 91 -14.22 -0.16 -4.80
N ASN A 92 -14.01 1.05 -4.29
CA ASN A 92 -13.78 2.25 -5.07
C ASN A 92 -12.30 2.65 -5.13
N TYR A 93 -11.53 2.26 -4.13
CA TYR A 93 -10.12 2.63 -3.99
C TYR A 93 -9.26 1.37 -3.88
N VAL A 94 -8.21 1.29 -4.68
CA VAL A 94 -7.19 0.25 -4.54
C VAL A 94 -5.88 0.88 -4.10
N ILE A 95 -5.30 0.35 -3.04
CA ILE A 95 -3.93 0.65 -2.62
C ILE A 95 -3.03 -0.45 -3.17
N ASP A 96 -2.19 -0.10 -4.14
CA ASP A 96 -1.23 -1.03 -4.72
C ASP A 96 0.11 -0.96 -4.00
N SER A 97 0.45 -2.02 -3.29
CA SER A 97 1.70 -2.19 -2.55
C SER A 97 2.59 -3.31 -3.10
N THR A 98 2.34 -3.72 -4.36
CA THR A 98 3.10 -4.81 -5.00
C THR A 98 4.44 -4.36 -5.55
N GLY A 99 4.58 -3.09 -5.92
CA GLY A 99 5.72 -2.57 -6.68
C GLY A 99 5.79 -3.09 -8.13
N ALA A 100 4.72 -3.70 -8.65
CA ALA A 100 4.64 -4.22 -10.01
C ALA A 100 3.97 -3.24 -10.99
N PHE A 101 3.05 -2.43 -10.52
CA PHE A 101 2.28 -1.47 -11.31
C PHE A 101 2.90 -0.08 -11.14
N LEU A 102 3.86 0.25 -12.01
CA LEU A 102 4.71 1.45 -11.87
C LEU A 102 4.40 2.56 -12.87
N THR A 103 3.32 2.43 -13.62
CA THR A 103 2.86 3.45 -14.59
C THR A 103 1.37 3.64 -14.49
N THR A 104 0.87 4.80 -14.90
CA THR A 104 -0.56 5.07 -14.99
C THR A 104 -1.28 3.97 -15.77
N ASP A 105 -0.75 3.54 -16.92
CA ASP A 105 -1.37 2.51 -17.75
C ASP A 105 -1.43 1.15 -17.03
N SER A 106 -0.35 0.77 -16.34
CA SER A 106 -0.35 -0.50 -15.60
C SER A 106 -1.30 -0.46 -14.40
N ALA A 107 -1.34 0.63 -13.66
CA ALA A 107 -2.23 0.82 -12.52
C ALA A 107 -3.71 0.90 -12.94
N ASN A 108 -3.98 1.42 -14.14
CA ASN A 108 -5.32 1.50 -14.71
C ASN A 108 -6.01 0.13 -14.91
N LYS A 109 -5.22 -0.97 -14.96
CA LYS A 109 -5.75 -2.33 -15.05
C LYS A 109 -6.60 -2.74 -13.85
N HIS A 110 -6.48 -2.06 -12.71
CA HIS A 110 -7.32 -2.34 -11.55
C HIS A 110 -8.81 -2.06 -11.76
N ASN A 111 -9.16 -1.27 -12.77
CA ASN A 111 -10.56 -0.96 -13.13
C ASN A 111 -11.44 -0.57 -11.92
N VAL A 112 -10.96 0.41 -11.15
CA VAL A 112 -11.65 1.03 -10.02
C VAL A 112 -11.65 2.54 -10.17
N ASP A 113 -12.36 3.26 -9.30
CA ASP A 113 -12.43 4.71 -9.36
C ASP A 113 -11.07 5.36 -9.09
N TYR A 114 -10.33 4.86 -8.09
CA TYR A 114 -9.05 5.44 -7.66
C TYR A 114 -8.00 4.38 -7.34
N VAL A 115 -6.76 4.63 -7.75
CA VAL A 115 -5.60 3.79 -7.43
C VAL A 115 -4.50 4.63 -6.78
N ILE A 116 -4.01 4.14 -5.65
CA ILE A 116 -2.88 4.73 -4.92
C ILE A 116 -1.70 3.75 -4.98
N MET A 117 -0.66 4.11 -5.71
CA MET A 117 0.57 3.31 -5.78
C MET A 117 1.47 3.61 -4.59
N CYS A 118 1.92 2.59 -3.87
CA CYS A 118 2.90 2.70 -2.78
C CYS A 118 4.36 2.62 -3.28
N SER A 119 4.59 2.94 -4.52
CA SER A 119 5.90 2.87 -5.18
C SER A 119 6.12 4.08 -6.07
N PRO A 120 7.38 4.50 -6.31
CA PRO A 120 7.68 5.57 -7.25
C PRO A 120 7.26 5.14 -8.66
N PRO A 121 6.55 6.00 -9.41
CA PRO A 121 6.17 5.70 -10.78
C PRO A 121 7.38 5.80 -11.71
N LYS A 122 7.26 5.11 -12.87
CA LYS A 122 8.24 5.17 -13.97
C LYS A 122 7.79 6.08 -15.11
N ASP A 123 6.67 6.76 -14.93
CA ASP A 123 6.10 7.73 -15.86
C ASP A 123 5.73 9.03 -15.12
N ASN A 124 4.93 9.89 -15.76
CA ASN A 124 4.49 11.16 -15.19
C ASN A 124 3.27 11.03 -14.25
N THR A 125 3.01 9.86 -13.66
CA THR A 125 1.94 9.70 -12.66
C THR A 125 2.14 10.71 -11.53
N PRO A 126 1.11 11.49 -11.16
CA PRO A 126 1.21 12.47 -10.07
C PRO A 126 1.64 11.84 -8.75
N GLN A 127 2.58 12.50 -8.08
CA GLN A 127 3.13 12.04 -6.81
C GLN A 127 2.76 13.01 -5.69
N PHE A 128 2.23 12.48 -4.60
CA PHE A 128 1.84 13.26 -3.43
C PHE A 128 2.49 12.74 -2.17
N ILE A 129 3.10 13.66 -1.42
CA ILE A 129 3.69 13.38 -0.11
C ILE A 129 2.91 14.19 0.91
N TYR A 130 2.43 13.49 1.93
CA TYR A 130 1.63 14.10 2.98
C TYR A 130 2.41 15.24 3.68
N ASN A 131 1.73 16.35 3.95
CA ASN A 131 2.29 17.59 4.49
C ASN A 131 3.37 18.27 3.62
N VAL A 132 3.63 17.79 2.40
CA VAL A 132 4.55 18.46 1.46
C VAL A 132 3.77 19.10 0.33
N ASN A 133 3.09 18.31 -0.47
CA ASN A 133 2.35 18.78 -1.64
C ASN A 133 0.95 18.12 -1.79
N HIS A 134 0.45 17.46 -0.77
CA HIS A 134 -0.84 16.75 -0.82
C HIS A 134 -2.03 17.69 -1.04
N GLU A 135 -1.90 18.97 -0.67
CA GLU A 135 -2.92 19.99 -0.90
C GLU A 135 -3.09 20.32 -2.40
N ASN A 136 -2.12 19.97 -3.24
CA ASN A 136 -2.19 20.15 -4.69
C ASN A 136 -3.02 19.05 -5.37
N TYR A 137 -3.51 18.05 -4.62
CA TYR A 137 -4.38 17.00 -5.17
C TYR A 137 -5.67 17.60 -5.71
N ASN A 138 -5.98 17.32 -6.98
CA ASN A 138 -7.13 17.89 -7.68
C ASN A 138 -8.08 16.81 -8.25
N GLY A 139 -8.12 15.64 -7.60
CA GLY A 139 -9.02 14.56 -8.00
C GLY A 139 -8.43 13.57 -8.99
N GLU A 140 -7.12 13.50 -9.13
CA GLU A 140 -6.44 12.54 -10.00
C GLU A 140 -6.81 11.11 -9.63
N ARG A 141 -7.22 10.33 -10.64
CA ARG A 141 -7.68 8.96 -10.44
C ARG A 141 -6.58 7.99 -10.03
N ILE A 142 -5.38 8.20 -10.55
CA ILE A 142 -4.20 7.37 -10.26
C ILE A 142 -3.10 8.28 -9.74
N ILE A 143 -2.65 7.99 -8.51
CA ILE A 143 -1.60 8.74 -7.84
C ILE A 143 -0.55 7.81 -7.25
N SER A 144 0.60 8.35 -6.96
CA SER A 144 1.66 7.65 -6.23
C SER A 144 2.01 8.37 -4.94
N ASN A 145 2.30 7.61 -3.91
CA ASN A 145 2.87 8.11 -2.65
C ASN A 145 4.42 8.26 -2.73
N ALA A 146 4.97 8.31 -3.95
CA ALA A 146 6.41 8.43 -4.20
C ALA A 146 7.26 7.27 -3.62
N SER A 147 8.55 7.50 -3.41
CA SER A 147 9.47 6.52 -2.83
C SER A 147 9.62 6.67 -1.32
N CYS A 148 10.14 5.64 -0.66
CA CYS A 148 10.50 5.69 0.76
C CYS A 148 11.53 6.79 1.05
N THR A 149 12.53 6.97 0.18
CA THR A 149 13.55 8.01 0.31
C THR A 149 12.97 9.41 0.08
N THR A 150 12.03 9.56 -0.85
CA THR A 150 11.33 10.82 -1.06
C THR A 150 10.48 11.19 0.16
N ASN A 151 9.74 10.24 0.72
CA ASN A 151 8.96 10.48 1.94
C ASN A 151 9.84 10.79 3.17
N CYS A 152 11.09 10.35 3.17
CA CYS A 152 12.06 10.69 4.20
C CYS A 152 12.55 12.14 4.08
N ILE A 153 13.02 12.55 2.89
CA ILE A 153 13.74 13.82 2.72
C ILE A 153 12.81 15.02 2.46
N ALA A 154 11.72 14.83 1.73
CA ALA A 154 10.88 15.94 1.29
C ALA A 154 10.24 16.74 2.45
N PRO A 155 9.71 16.13 3.53
CA PRO A 155 9.23 16.86 4.69
C PRO A 155 10.33 17.66 5.39
N VAL A 156 11.55 17.11 5.47
CA VAL A 156 12.70 17.80 6.08
C VAL A 156 13.09 19.03 5.26
N LEU A 157 13.20 18.87 3.95
CA LEU A 157 13.49 20.00 3.05
C LEU A 157 12.41 21.07 3.11
N LYS A 158 11.13 20.69 3.18
CA LYS A 158 10.03 21.63 3.33
C LYS A 158 10.18 22.47 4.60
N CYS A 159 10.43 21.84 5.74
CA CYS A 159 10.64 22.56 7.00
C CYS A 159 11.84 23.53 6.95
N ILE A 160 12.91 23.14 6.26
CA ILE A 160 14.07 24.04 6.09
C ILE A 160 13.69 25.24 5.22
N LEU A 161 13.00 24.99 4.10
CA LEU A 161 12.60 26.03 3.14
C LEU A 161 11.55 27.01 3.66
N GLU A 162 10.83 26.67 4.72
CA GLU A 162 9.89 27.60 5.36
C GLU A 162 10.58 28.82 5.96
N ASN A 163 11.84 28.70 6.36
CA ASN A 163 12.59 29.77 7.05
C ASN A 163 13.95 30.07 6.44
N ASN A 164 14.37 29.35 5.40
CA ASN A 164 15.70 29.49 4.82
C ASN A 164 15.63 29.29 3.30
N GLU A 165 16.60 29.82 2.60
CA GLU A 165 16.89 29.50 1.20
C GLU A 165 17.92 28.37 1.13
N ILE A 166 17.74 27.44 0.19
CA ILE A 166 18.71 26.38 -0.08
C ILE A 166 19.34 26.64 -1.44
N GLU A 167 20.61 27.01 -1.43
CA GLU A 167 21.35 27.19 -2.68
C GLU A 167 21.81 25.85 -3.27
N ASN A 168 22.34 24.95 -2.42
CA ASN A 168 22.83 23.66 -2.82
C ASN A 168 22.55 22.62 -1.73
N ALA A 169 22.24 21.40 -2.13
CA ALA A 169 22.06 20.28 -1.22
C ALA A 169 22.66 19.00 -1.78
N SER A 170 23.24 18.15 -0.92
CA SER A 170 23.60 16.79 -1.23
C SER A 170 22.90 15.84 -0.28
N PHE A 171 22.52 14.69 -0.77
CA PHE A 171 21.75 13.71 -0.02
C PHE A 171 22.35 12.32 -0.17
N THR A 172 22.61 11.66 0.95
CA THR A 172 23.08 10.27 1.01
C THR A 172 22.12 9.46 1.86
N THR A 173 21.61 8.35 1.32
CA THR A 173 20.75 7.44 2.06
C THR A 173 21.49 6.18 2.47
N ILE A 174 21.31 5.77 3.73
CA ILE A 174 21.70 4.44 4.22
C ILE A 174 20.39 3.68 4.39
N HIS A 175 20.16 2.71 3.51
CA HIS A 175 18.87 2.07 3.37
C HIS A 175 18.93 0.57 3.69
N ALA A 176 17.92 0.07 4.40
CA ALA A 176 17.77 -1.38 4.60
C ALA A 176 17.54 -2.08 3.25
N THR A 177 17.99 -3.33 3.15
CA THR A 177 17.78 -4.17 1.95
C THR A 177 16.29 -4.28 1.63
N THR A 178 15.95 -4.08 0.37
CA THR A 178 14.59 -4.24 -0.17
C THR A 178 14.46 -5.52 -0.99
N ALA A 179 13.23 -5.96 -1.25
CA ALA A 179 12.95 -7.18 -2.01
C ALA A 179 13.46 -7.16 -3.47
N SER A 180 13.79 -5.97 -4.00
CA SER A 180 14.38 -5.83 -5.34
C SER A 180 15.89 -6.01 -5.37
N GLN A 181 16.55 -6.14 -4.21
CA GLN A 181 17.99 -6.33 -4.09
C GLN A 181 18.28 -7.81 -3.80
N ASN A 182 19.03 -8.45 -4.67
CA ASN A 182 19.50 -9.80 -4.45
C ASN A 182 20.51 -9.81 -3.31
N VAL A 183 20.34 -10.74 -2.36
CA VAL A 183 21.24 -10.92 -1.21
C VAL A 183 22.33 -11.94 -1.52
N SER A 184 22.16 -12.74 -2.57
CA SER A 184 23.14 -13.69 -3.07
C SER A 184 23.30 -13.54 -4.58
N ASP A 185 24.52 -13.68 -5.04
CA ASP A 185 24.82 -13.80 -6.47
C ASP A 185 24.22 -15.10 -7.00
N THR A 186 23.14 -14.99 -7.77
CA THR A 186 22.53 -16.10 -8.51
C THR A 186 22.66 -15.85 -10.00
#